data_d5de5c8a0a3417d845138eca93e29bfa
#
_entry.id   d5de5c8a0a3417d845138eca93e29bfa
#
_cell.length_a   1.000
_cell.length_b   1.000
_cell.length_c   1.000
_cell.angle_alpha   90.00
_cell.angle_beta   90.00
_cell.angle_gamma   90.00
#
_symmetry.space_group_name_H-M   'P 1'
#
loop_
_entity.id
_entity.type
_entity.pdbx_description
1 polymer ?
#
loop_
_entity_poly.entity_id
_entity_poly.type
_entity_poly.pdbx_seq_one_letter_code
_entity_poly.pdbx_strand_id
1 'polypeptide(L)'
;MAAAAAGAWLRGCAKLRRHMPAHLAPWRVSPCVFRSSKSELKPNIASDGLVCAPLQTFTEEEAMLKDMVTKFAQERVAPFVQKMDENAKMEDSVVQGLFEQGLMSIELGEEYGGTGASFFSIILAVEELAKVDPAVALVCELQNTLTNKLFTTYGTEEQKRTYLPRVSKDTLGSFCLSEAGSGSDAFSLKTRAEKKGDYYIINGSKMWISLAEDAGVFFVMANTDPSLGYRGITCFIVDRNTEGLHVGKKEDKLGIRASSTCPVTFDNVKVPESNILGQVGQGYKYAIGMLNTGRIGIAAQMLGLAQGCFDRTVPYTKERVQFGKSVFDFQGMQHQIAQVATQLEAARLLTYNAARLAETGRPAIKEASMAKYFTAEVATLTTSKCIEWMGGVGFTKNYPIEKYYRDCKIGTIYEGTSNIQLSTIAKFLAQEY
;
A
#
# COMPACT_ATOMS: atom_id res chain seq x y z
N MET A 1 44.11 40.17 -2.18
CA MET A 1 43.14 41.21 -1.79
C MET A 1 41.97 40.65 -0.95
N ALA A 2 42.15 39.56 -0.23
CA ALA A 2 41.08 38.97 0.63
C ALA A 2 41.30 39.18 2.14
N ALA A 3 42.42 39.75 2.57
CA ALA A 3 42.74 39.96 3.98
C ALA A 3 42.32 41.36 4.55
N ALA A 4 41.84 42.29 3.70
CA ALA A 4 41.49 43.62 4.14
C ALA A 4 39.96 43.80 4.50
N ALA A 5 39.13 42.84 4.15
CA ALA A 5 37.66 42.91 4.40
C ALA A 5 37.25 42.38 5.80
N ALA A 6 38.05 41.54 6.43
CA ALA A 6 37.69 40.98 7.75
C ALA A 6 37.93 41.96 8.92
N GLY A 7 38.80 42.97 8.75
CA GLY A 7 39.13 43.95 9.80
C GLY A 7 38.10 45.06 10.04
N ALA A 8 37.22 45.29 9.10
CA ALA A 8 36.22 46.34 9.18
C ALA A 8 34.91 45.90 9.90
N TRP A 9 34.61 44.61 9.93
CA TRP A 9 33.41 44.06 10.54
C TRP A 9 33.50 43.97 12.07
N LEU A 10 34.70 43.72 12.61
CA LEU A 10 34.92 43.62 14.02
C LEU A 10 34.97 44.99 14.75
N ARG A 11 35.10 46.11 14.02
CA ARG A 11 35.12 47.47 14.64
C ARG A 11 33.73 48.11 14.69
N GLY A 12 32.74 47.62 14.00
CA GLY A 12 31.35 48.07 14.05
C GLY A 12 30.56 47.59 15.26
N CYS A 13 30.88 46.43 15.82
CA CYS A 13 30.16 45.84 16.94
C CYS A 13 30.52 46.41 18.33
N ALA A 14 31.59 47.20 18.44
CA ALA A 14 32.03 47.76 19.73
C ALA A 14 31.31 49.05 20.13
N LYS A 15 30.57 49.70 19.21
CA LYS A 15 29.87 50.97 19.47
C LYS A 15 28.39 50.85 19.82
N LEU A 16 27.80 49.67 19.76
CA LEU A 16 26.36 49.44 20.07
C LEU A 16 26.09 48.93 21.50
N ARG A 17 27.08 48.96 22.41
CA ARG A 17 26.94 48.47 23.78
C ARG A 17 26.49 49.51 24.82
N ARG A 18 25.99 50.65 24.44
CA ARG A 18 25.72 51.73 25.45
C ARG A 18 24.26 52.07 25.74
N HIS A 19 23.28 51.40 25.16
CA HIS A 19 21.86 51.62 25.56
C HIS A 19 21.04 50.35 25.35
N MET A 20 21.09 49.40 26.33
CA MET A 20 20.10 48.34 26.51
C MET A 20 19.71 48.24 28.00
N PRO A 21 18.40 48.07 28.28
CA PRO A 21 17.92 47.94 29.68
C PRO A 21 18.35 46.62 30.32
N ALA A 22 18.53 46.63 31.64
CA ALA A 22 19.19 45.61 32.46
C ALA A 22 18.46 44.27 32.65
N HIS A 23 17.44 43.93 31.87
CA HIS A 23 16.65 42.69 32.04
C HIS A 23 16.75 41.67 30.89
N LEU A 24 17.70 41.84 29.97
CA LEU A 24 18.03 40.84 28.98
C LEU A 24 19.47 40.35 29.16
N ALA A 25 19.67 39.39 30.07
CA ALA A 25 20.95 38.71 30.24
C ALA A 25 21.15 37.73 29.07
N PRO A 26 22.31 37.72 28.41
CA PRO A 26 22.57 36.77 27.32
C PRO A 26 22.71 35.34 27.89
N TRP A 27 22.00 34.41 27.23
CA TRP A 27 22.12 32.98 27.51
C TRP A 27 23.58 32.54 27.31
N ARG A 28 24.20 32.01 28.38
CA ARG A 28 25.51 31.36 28.27
C ARG A 28 25.31 30.01 27.62
N VAL A 29 25.73 29.87 26.37
CA VAL A 29 25.87 28.57 25.71
C VAL A 29 27.18 27.96 26.23
N SER A 30 27.08 26.97 27.10
CA SER A 30 28.23 26.15 27.49
C SER A 30 28.55 25.23 26.31
N PRO A 31 29.85 25.04 25.94
CA PRO A 31 30.22 24.08 24.92
C PRO A 31 29.92 22.66 25.43
N CYS A 32 28.97 21.97 24.83
CA CYS A 32 28.79 20.52 25.01
C CYS A 32 30.01 19.80 24.45
N VAL A 33 30.89 19.35 25.32
CA VAL A 33 31.96 18.40 24.96
C VAL A 33 31.30 17.01 24.88
N PHE A 34 31.06 16.51 23.67
CA PHE A 34 30.68 15.12 23.46
C PHE A 34 31.86 14.22 23.87
N ARG A 35 31.84 13.69 25.09
CA ARG A 35 32.62 12.52 25.44
C ARG A 35 31.86 11.29 24.96
N SER A 36 32.38 10.66 23.92
CA SER A 36 31.99 9.31 23.52
C SER A 36 32.39 8.33 24.62
N SER A 37 31.46 8.04 25.53
CA SER A 37 31.52 6.84 26.37
C SER A 37 30.64 5.79 25.71
N LYS A 38 31.23 4.70 25.23
CA LYS A 38 30.52 3.45 24.95
C LYS A 38 29.91 2.98 26.27
N SER A 39 28.69 3.41 26.57
CA SER A 39 27.85 2.78 27.58
C SER A 39 26.90 1.84 26.86
N GLU A 40 27.02 0.56 27.11
CA GLU A 40 25.96 -0.40 26.82
C GLU A 40 24.68 0.12 27.43
N LEU A 41 23.75 0.56 26.63
CA LEU A 41 22.39 0.91 27.06
C LEU A 41 21.71 -0.39 27.51
N LYS A 42 21.77 -0.69 28.80
CA LYS A 42 20.85 -1.64 29.40
C LYS A 42 19.45 -1.05 29.31
N PRO A 43 18.42 -1.79 28.84
CA PRO A 43 17.06 -1.29 28.83
C PRO A 43 16.63 -0.99 30.27
N ASN A 44 16.28 0.25 30.53
CA ASN A 44 15.69 0.66 31.80
C ASN A 44 14.24 0.16 31.80
N ILE A 45 13.99 -0.93 32.51
CA ILE A 45 12.65 -1.49 32.74
C ILE A 45 11.96 -0.55 33.73
N ALA A 46 11.15 0.39 33.23
CA ALA A 46 10.20 1.12 34.04
C ALA A 46 9.07 0.17 34.47
N SER A 47 8.62 0.29 35.70
CA SER A 47 7.81 -0.63 36.49
C SER A 47 6.34 -0.79 36.03
N ASP A 48 5.96 -0.46 34.80
CA ASP A 48 4.60 -0.65 34.28
C ASP A 48 4.60 -1.19 32.84
N GLY A 49 5.30 -2.27 32.60
CA GLY A 49 4.97 -3.31 31.61
C GLY A 49 4.84 -2.95 30.12
N LEU A 50 4.91 -1.70 29.71
CA LEU A 50 4.84 -1.29 28.29
C LEU A 50 6.21 -0.85 27.79
N VAL A 51 7.02 -1.82 27.38
CA VAL A 51 8.18 -1.52 26.52
C VAL A 51 7.62 -1.21 25.12
N CYS A 52 7.51 0.07 24.79
CA CYS A 52 7.18 0.50 23.44
C CYS A 52 8.44 0.34 22.58
N ALA A 53 8.55 -0.81 21.89
CA ALA A 53 9.60 -1.01 20.91
C ALA A 53 9.38 -0.04 19.72
N PRO A 54 10.45 0.51 19.10
CA PRO A 54 10.30 1.27 17.88
C PRO A 54 9.53 0.47 16.82
N LEU A 55 8.68 1.15 16.04
CA LEU A 55 7.81 0.50 15.04
C LEU A 55 8.58 -0.30 13.98
N GLN A 56 9.85 0.01 13.78
CA GLN A 56 10.75 -0.68 12.86
C GLN A 56 11.58 -1.80 13.53
N THR A 57 11.28 -2.16 14.75
CA THR A 57 11.87 -3.32 15.41
C THR A 57 11.10 -4.56 14.97
N PHE A 58 11.75 -5.41 14.19
CA PHE A 58 11.17 -6.64 13.66
C PHE A 58 11.48 -7.83 14.57
N THR A 59 10.55 -8.78 14.62
CA THR A 59 10.82 -10.11 15.16
C THR A 59 11.79 -10.86 14.22
N GLU A 60 12.37 -11.96 14.70
CA GLU A 60 13.22 -12.79 13.84
C GLU A 60 12.46 -13.30 12.61
N GLU A 61 11.20 -13.73 12.80
CA GLU A 61 10.33 -14.19 11.72
C GLU A 61 10.02 -13.10 10.69
N GLU A 62 9.70 -11.89 11.16
CA GLU A 62 9.47 -10.72 10.30
C GLU A 62 10.73 -10.34 9.50
N ALA A 63 11.89 -10.38 10.13
CA ALA A 63 13.17 -10.10 9.46
C ALA A 63 13.49 -11.18 8.42
N MET A 64 13.32 -12.47 8.75
CA MET A 64 13.51 -13.59 7.82
C MET A 64 12.55 -13.52 6.62
N LEU A 65 11.27 -13.22 6.86
CA LEU A 65 10.28 -13.03 5.80
C LEU A 65 10.71 -11.89 4.87
N LYS A 66 11.08 -10.76 5.43
CA LYS A 66 11.53 -9.58 4.68
C LYS A 66 12.72 -9.91 3.78
N ASP A 67 13.73 -10.59 4.31
CA ASP A 67 14.93 -10.99 3.55
C ASP A 67 14.56 -11.99 2.43
N MET A 68 13.70 -12.96 2.71
CA MET A 68 13.20 -13.92 1.72
C MET A 68 12.46 -13.21 0.58
N VAL A 69 11.54 -12.30 0.91
CA VAL A 69 10.78 -11.54 -0.09
C VAL A 69 11.69 -10.64 -0.91
N THR A 70 12.66 -9.97 -0.28
CA THR A 70 13.64 -9.14 -0.99
C THR A 70 14.40 -9.98 -2.01
N LYS A 71 14.90 -11.15 -1.62
CA LYS A 71 15.61 -12.07 -2.52
C LYS A 71 14.70 -12.55 -3.66
N PHE A 72 13.50 -13.01 -3.35
CA PHE A 72 12.51 -13.42 -4.36
C PHE A 72 12.23 -12.29 -5.36
N ALA A 73 11.99 -11.08 -4.89
CA ALA A 73 11.71 -9.93 -5.73
C ALA A 73 12.88 -9.61 -6.68
N GLN A 74 14.12 -9.67 -6.20
CA GLN A 74 15.29 -9.40 -7.03
C GLN A 74 15.59 -10.53 -8.02
N GLU A 75 15.47 -11.80 -7.62
CA GLU A 75 15.86 -12.95 -8.46
C GLU A 75 14.76 -13.41 -9.41
N ARG A 76 13.48 -13.33 -8.98
CA ARG A 76 12.35 -13.93 -9.70
C ARG A 76 11.38 -12.90 -10.30
N VAL A 77 11.37 -11.65 -9.81
CA VAL A 77 10.49 -10.59 -10.33
C VAL A 77 11.27 -9.59 -11.19
N ALA A 78 12.37 -9.05 -10.70
CA ALA A 78 13.12 -7.98 -11.37
C ALA A 78 13.47 -8.28 -12.84
N PRO A 79 13.85 -9.51 -13.24
CA PRO A 79 14.17 -9.81 -14.64
C PRO A 79 12.98 -9.66 -15.61
N PHE A 80 11.76 -9.68 -15.11
CA PHE A 80 10.54 -9.64 -15.93
C PHE A 80 9.81 -8.30 -15.92
N VAL A 81 10.21 -7.35 -15.06
CA VAL A 81 9.48 -6.09 -14.84
C VAL A 81 9.22 -5.33 -16.13
N GLN A 82 10.24 -5.13 -16.96
CA GLN A 82 10.08 -4.41 -18.23
C GLN A 82 9.15 -5.16 -19.19
N LYS A 83 9.33 -6.45 -19.35
CA LYS A 83 8.51 -7.31 -20.22
C LYS A 83 7.03 -7.31 -19.78
N MET A 84 6.78 -7.40 -18.46
CA MET A 84 5.43 -7.38 -17.91
C MET A 84 4.75 -6.02 -18.13
N ASP A 85 5.47 -4.91 -17.96
CA ASP A 85 4.93 -3.57 -18.20
C ASP A 85 4.63 -3.35 -19.69
N GLU A 86 5.55 -3.70 -20.59
CA GLU A 86 5.38 -3.56 -22.04
C GLU A 86 4.21 -4.37 -22.58
N ASN A 87 4.10 -5.63 -22.17
CA ASN A 87 3.04 -6.55 -22.60
C ASN A 87 1.72 -6.34 -21.83
N ALA A 88 1.73 -5.50 -20.81
CA ALA A 88 0.60 -5.33 -19.90
C ALA A 88 0.06 -6.68 -19.38
N LYS A 89 0.94 -7.62 -19.08
CA LYS A 89 0.59 -8.97 -18.62
C LYS A 89 1.59 -9.46 -17.58
N MET A 90 1.07 -10.05 -16.49
CA MET A 90 1.88 -10.74 -15.47
C MET A 90 2.48 -12.01 -16.06
N GLU A 91 3.75 -12.29 -15.75
CA GLU A 91 4.38 -13.58 -16.11
C GLU A 91 3.84 -14.68 -15.20
N ASP A 92 3.41 -15.78 -15.80
CA ASP A 92 2.84 -16.92 -15.06
C ASP A 92 3.82 -17.48 -14.03
N SER A 93 5.13 -17.49 -14.34
CA SER A 93 6.19 -17.93 -13.42
C SER A 93 6.36 -17.02 -12.21
N VAL A 94 6.00 -15.74 -12.31
CA VAL A 94 6.01 -14.80 -11.17
C VAL A 94 4.83 -15.09 -10.26
N VAL A 95 3.63 -15.27 -10.81
CA VAL A 95 2.42 -15.60 -10.04
C VAL A 95 2.60 -16.95 -9.33
N GLN A 96 3.07 -17.97 -10.08
CA GLN A 96 3.37 -19.28 -9.50
C GLN A 96 4.40 -19.18 -8.37
N GLY A 97 5.46 -18.38 -8.56
CA GLY A 97 6.47 -18.15 -7.54
C GLY A 97 5.92 -17.50 -6.26
N LEU A 98 4.94 -16.58 -6.39
CA LEU A 98 4.27 -16.00 -5.21
C LEU A 98 3.54 -17.09 -4.40
N PHE A 99 2.85 -18.01 -5.06
CA PHE A 99 2.20 -19.16 -4.40
C PHE A 99 3.23 -20.11 -3.78
N GLU A 100 4.27 -20.50 -4.51
CA GLU A 100 5.34 -21.40 -4.05
C GLU A 100 6.07 -20.87 -2.80
N GLN A 101 6.22 -19.54 -2.69
CA GLN A 101 6.86 -18.90 -1.52
C GLN A 101 5.86 -18.63 -0.37
N GLY A 102 4.60 -19.04 -0.48
CA GLY A 102 3.58 -18.79 0.54
C GLY A 102 3.12 -17.33 0.65
N LEU A 103 3.54 -16.47 -0.30
CA LEU A 103 3.24 -15.03 -0.28
C LEU A 103 1.78 -14.72 -0.60
N MET A 104 1.03 -15.71 -1.11
CA MET A 104 -0.40 -15.55 -1.39
C MET A 104 -1.30 -15.96 -0.22
N SER A 105 -0.72 -16.44 0.89
CA SER A 105 -1.46 -16.98 2.04
C SER A 105 -0.74 -16.73 3.38
N ILE A 106 -0.18 -15.53 3.54
CA ILE A 106 0.70 -15.17 4.67
C ILE A 106 0.00 -15.31 6.03
N GLU A 107 -1.25 -14.82 6.17
CA GLU A 107 -2.00 -14.84 7.45
C GLU A 107 -2.87 -16.11 7.60
N LEU A 108 -2.99 -16.95 6.57
CA LEU A 108 -3.76 -18.18 6.66
C LEU A 108 -3.04 -19.21 7.53
N GLY A 109 -3.82 -19.96 8.33
CA GLY A 109 -3.29 -21.09 9.11
C GLY A 109 -2.76 -22.21 8.22
N GLU A 110 -1.86 -23.01 8.77
CA GLU A 110 -1.24 -24.17 8.10
C GLU A 110 -2.28 -25.19 7.63
N GLU A 111 -3.42 -25.33 8.34
CA GLU A 111 -4.52 -26.19 7.98
C GLU A 111 -5.16 -25.84 6.63
N TYR A 112 -4.95 -24.63 6.14
CA TYR A 112 -5.41 -24.17 4.81
C TYR A 112 -4.26 -23.96 3.81
N GLY A 113 -3.04 -24.37 4.18
CA GLY A 113 -1.85 -24.21 3.33
C GLY A 113 -1.20 -22.83 3.42
N GLY A 114 -1.49 -22.05 4.45
CA GLY A 114 -0.85 -20.77 4.71
C GLY A 114 0.38 -20.89 5.62
N THR A 115 1.00 -19.75 5.93
CA THR A 115 2.19 -19.68 6.80
C THR A 115 1.87 -19.34 8.25
N GLY A 116 0.64 -18.91 8.57
CA GLY A 116 0.23 -18.51 9.92
C GLY A 116 0.93 -17.24 10.44
N ALA A 117 1.55 -16.45 9.54
CA ALA A 117 2.26 -15.25 9.93
C ALA A 117 1.28 -14.07 10.22
N SER A 118 1.82 -12.97 10.72
CA SER A 118 1.01 -11.82 11.14
C SER A 118 0.51 -10.95 9.99
N PHE A 119 -0.48 -10.08 10.26
CA PHE A 119 -0.89 -9.05 9.31
C PHE A 119 0.27 -8.09 8.95
N PHE A 120 1.12 -7.77 9.93
CA PHE A 120 2.29 -6.92 9.67
C PHE A 120 3.27 -7.59 8.70
N SER A 121 3.36 -8.91 8.71
CA SER A 121 4.13 -9.69 7.73
C SER A 121 3.64 -9.49 6.30
N ILE A 122 2.31 -9.36 6.08
CA ILE A 122 1.74 -8.99 4.78
C ILE A 122 2.26 -7.61 4.36
N ILE A 123 2.27 -6.64 5.27
CA ILE A 123 2.69 -5.27 5.00
C ILE A 123 4.17 -5.21 4.61
N LEU A 124 5.03 -5.97 5.30
CA LEU A 124 6.44 -6.10 4.94
C LEU A 124 6.63 -6.74 3.56
N ALA A 125 5.90 -7.82 3.27
CA ALA A 125 5.98 -8.50 1.98
C ALA A 125 5.56 -7.59 0.83
N VAL A 126 4.46 -6.86 0.97
CA VAL A 126 3.95 -5.91 -0.02
C VAL A 126 4.94 -4.76 -0.25
N GLU A 127 5.52 -4.20 0.82
CA GLU A 127 6.54 -3.15 0.71
C GLU A 127 7.77 -3.64 -0.08
N GLU A 128 8.31 -4.82 0.27
CA GLU A 128 9.52 -5.34 -0.41
C GLU A 128 9.26 -5.71 -1.88
N LEU A 129 8.11 -6.32 -2.20
CA LEU A 129 7.71 -6.58 -3.58
C LEU A 129 7.57 -5.28 -4.39
N ALA A 130 6.93 -4.26 -3.80
CA ALA A 130 6.67 -2.99 -4.46
C ALA A 130 7.94 -2.17 -4.75
N LYS A 131 9.04 -2.39 -4.03
CA LYS A 131 10.35 -1.81 -4.37
C LYS A 131 10.85 -2.26 -5.74
N VAL A 132 10.40 -3.42 -6.20
CA VAL A 132 10.80 -4.01 -7.48
C VAL A 132 9.71 -3.84 -8.53
N ASP A 133 8.48 -4.28 -8.23
CA ASP A 133 7.32 -4.11 -9.11
C ASP A 133 6.02 -3.94 -8.31
N PRO A 134 5.42 -2.73 -8.35
CA PRO A 134 4.15 -2.47 -7.67
C PRO A 134 2.97 -3.29 -8.18
N ALA A 135 2.99 -3.75 -9.45
CA ALA A 135 1.92 -4.60 -9.98
C ALA A 135 1.95 -6.01 -9.38
N VAL A 136 3.14 -6.56 -9.14
CA VAL A 136 3.32 -7.84 -8.44
C VAL A 136 2.92 -7.71 -6.97
N ALA A 137 3.32 -6.61 -6.32
CA ALA A 137 2.92 -6.31 -4.95
C ALA A 137 1.40 -6.23 -4.79
N LEU A 138 0.68 -5.66 -5.79
CA LEU A 138 -0.78 -5.59 -5.79
C LEU A 138 -1.43 -6.98 -5.81
N VAL A 139 -0.89 -7.94 -6.56
CA VAL A 139 -1.43 -9.31 -6.59
C VAL A 139 -1.34 -9.95 -5.19
N CYS A 140 -0.17 -9.85 -4.55
CA CYS A 140 0.04 -10.33 -3.18
C CYS A 140 -0.89 -9.61 -2.18
N GLU A 141 -1.01 -8.30 -2.30
CA GLU A 141 -1.84 -7.47 -1.42
C GLU A 141 -3.32 -7.88 -1.50
N LEU A 142 -3.92 -7.86 -2.70
CA LEU A 142 -5.34 -8.17 -2.89
C LEU A 142 -5.69 -9.61 -2.48
N GLN A 143 -4.80 -10.56 -2.72
CA GLN A 143 -5.01 -11.94 -2.30
C GLN A 143 -5.09 -12.06 -0.78
N ASN A 144 -4.18 -11.42 -0.05
CA ASN A 144 -4.13 -11.51 1.41
C ASN A 144 -5.19 -10.64 2.11
N THR A 145 -5.33 -9.37 1.71
CA THR A 145 -6.16 -8.39 2.44
C THR A 145 -7.64 -8.44 2.05
N LEU A 146 -7.97 -8.93 0.85
CA LEU A 146 -9.35 -9.06 0.39
C LEU A 146 -9.78 -10.53 0.30
N THR A 147 -9.17 -11.31 -0.58
CA THR A 147 -9.62 -12.68 -0.87
C THR A 147 -9.59 -13.57 0.36
N ASN A 148 -8.44 -13.72 0.96
CA ASN A 148 -8.28 -14.59 2.13
C ASN A 148 -9.05 -14.06 3.33
N LYS A 149 -8.98 -12.74 3.55
CA LYS A 149 -9.63 -12.09 4.70
C LYS A 149 -11.15 -12.18 4.65
N LEU A 150 -11.76 -12.11 3.47
CA LEU A 150 -13.20 -12.31 3.30
C LEU A 150 -13.61 -13.72 3.74
N PHE A 151 -12.91 -14.76 3.30
CA PHE A 151 -13.21 -16.13 3.72
C PHE A 151 -12.97 -16.34 5.21
N THR A 152 -11.82 -15.92 5.73
CA THR A 152 -11.47 -16.17 7.15
C THR A 152 -12.41 -15.45 8.11
N THR A 153 -12.88 -14.23 7.73
CA THR A 153 -13.71 -13.40 8.62
C THR A 153 -15.19 -13.72 8.52
N TYR A 154 -15.71 -14.02 7.32
CA TYR A 154 -17.15 -14.11 7.07
C TYR A 154 -17.59 -15.45 6.47
N GLY A 155 -16.67 -16.28 6.02
CA GLY A 155 -16.98 -17.59 5.46
C GLY A 155 -17.47 -18.59 6.49
N THR A 156 -18.42 -19.44 6.09
CA THR A 156 -18.78 -20.64 6.87
C THR A 156 -17.62 -21.63 6.88
N GLU A 157 -17.60 -22.57 7.82
CA GLU A 157 -16.56 -23.60 7.88
C GLU A 157 -16.51 -24.45 6.58
N GLU A 158 -17.66 -24.68 5.94
CA GLU A 158 -17.73 -25.37 4.65
C GLU A 158 -17.08 -24.53 3.53
N GLN A 159 -17.40 -23.24 3.47
CA GLN A 159 -16.77 -22.31 2.52
C GLN A 159 -15.26 -22.22 2.74
N LYS A 160 -14.80 -22.10 3.98
CA LYS A 160 -13.37 -22.09 4.31
C LYS A 160 -12.67 -23.36 3.83
N ARG A 161 -13.21 -24.54 4.14
CA ARG A 161 -12.65 -25.82 3.70
C ARG A 161 -12.63 -25.97 2.18
N THR A 162 -13.61 -25.40 1.47
CA THR A 162 -13.72 -25.49 0.01
C THR A 162 -12.76 -24.53 -0.70
N TYR A 163 -12.68 -23.29 -0.23
CA TYR A 163 -12.01 -22.22 -0.96
C TYR A 163 -10.59 -21.90 -0.46
N LEU A 164 -10.33 -21.92 0.86
CA LEU A 164 -9.02 -21.53 1.37
C LEU A 164 -7.86 -22.38 0.82
N PRO A 165 -7.96 -23.73 0.71
CA PRO A 165 -6.90 -24.52 0.08
C PRO A 165 -6.66 -24.20 -1.39
N ARG A 166 -7.68 -23.73 -2.12
CA ARG A 166 -7.53 -23.31 -3.53
C ARG A 166 -6.81 -21.97 -3.63
N VAL A 167 -7.26 -20.98 -2.85
CA VAL A 167 -6.71 -19.61 -2.89
C VAL A 167 -5.32 -19.51 -2.24
N SER A 168 -4.91 -20.49 -1.43
CA SER A 168 -3.54 -20.58 -0.93
C SER A 168 -2.59 -21.26 -1.93
N LYS A 169 -3.09 -22.06 -2.87
CA LYS A 169 -2.27 -22.91 -3.75
C LYS A 169 -2.08 -22.33 -5.16
N ASP A 170 -3.17 -21.93 -5.81
CA ASP A 170 -3.16 -21.61 -7.25
C ASP A 170 -4.29 -20.70 -7.74
N THR A 171 -5.25 -20.34 -6.89
CA THR A 171 -6.46 -19.64 -7.31
C THR A 171 -6.44 -18.20 -6.85
N LEU A 172 -6.49 -17.26 -7.79
CA LEU A 172 -6.64 -15.83 -7.51
C LEU A 172 -8.11 -15.47 -7.25
N GLY A 173 -8.34 -14.52 -6.34
CA GLY A 173 -9.66 -13.94 -6.11
C GLY A 173 -9.80 -12.54 -6.66
N SER A 174 -11.03 -12.15 -7.01
CA SER A 174 -11.39 -10.80 -7.43
C SER A 174 -12.53 -10.23 -6.61
N PHE A 175 -12.42 -8.96 -6.25
CA PHE A 175 -13.42 -8.24 -5.46
C PHE A 175 -14.28 -7.32 -6.35
N CYS A 176 -15.55 -7.70 -6.55
CA CYS A 176 -16.47 -7.07 -7.49
C CYS A 176 -17.41 -6.10 -6.76
N LEU A 177 -16.93 -4.90 -6.41
CA LEU A 177 -17.70 -3.84 -5.76
C LEU A 177 -18.10 -2.76 -6.77
N SER A 178 -17.11 -2.10 -7.39
CA SER A 178 -17.27 -0.89 -8.20
C SER A 178 -18.08 -1.14 -9.47
N GLU A 179 -18.83 -0.10 -9.89
CA GLU A 179 -19.58 -0.06 -11.16
C GLU A 179 -19.28 1.26 -11.88
N ALA A 180 -19.63 1.38 -13.14
CA ALA A 180 -19.43 2.60 -13.94
C ALA A 180 -20.09 3.84 -13.26
N GLY A 181 -21.22 3.68 -12.60
CA GLY A 181 -21.93 4.73 -11.87
C GLY A 181 -21.70 4.73 -10.35
N SER A 182 -20.83 3.87 -9.82
CA SER A 182 -20.63 3.65 -8.39
C SER A 182 -19.15 3.39 -8.09
N GLY A 183 -18.37 4.47 -8.01
CA GLY A 183 -16.94 4.46 -7.66
C GLY A 183 -16.72 4.89 -6.21
N SER A 184 -16.50 6.18 -5.97
CA SER A 184 -16.38 6.73 -4.60
C SER A 184 -17.66 6.56 -3.77
N ASP A 185 -18.83 6.67 -4.41
CA ASP A 185 -20.13 6.29 -3.85
C ASP A 185 -20.36 4.78 -4.07
N ALA A 186 -19.55 3.95 -3.40
CA ALA A 186 -19.44 2.52 -3.67
C ALA A 186 -20.74 1.73 -3.39
N PHE A 187 -21.64 2.29 -2.58
CA PHE A 187 -22.86 1.61 -2.17
C PHE A 187 -24.12 2.04 -2.96
N SER A 188 -23.97 2.90 -3.97
CA SER A 188 -25.00 3.22 -4.96
C SER A 188 -25.02 2.22 -6.12
N LEU A 189 -24.49 1.02 -5.91
CA LEU A 189 -24.40 -0.04 -6.92
C LEU A 189 -25.78 -0.48 -7.42
N LYS A 190 -25.85 -0.88 -8.70
CA LYS A 190 -27.08 -1.27 -9.40
C LYS A 190 -27.18 -2.77 -9.69
N THR A 191 -26.11 -3.53 -9.54
CA THR A 191 -26.11 -4.99 -9.68
C THR A 191 -27.13 -5.58 -8.72
N ARG A 192 -28.02 -6.45 -9.23
CA ARG A 192 -29.15 -7.07 -8.51
C ARG A 192 -28.91 -8.54 -8.31
N ALA A 193 -29.44 -9.07 -7.20
CA ALA A 193 -29.54 -10.50 -6.94
C ALA A 193 -30.98 -10.82 -6.52
N GLU A 194 -31.74 -11.46 -7.41
CA GLU A 194 -33.14 -11.82 -7.16
C GLU A 194 -33.22 -13.25 -6.61
N LYS A 195 -33.87 -13.43 -5.46
CA LYS A 195 -34.05 -14.76 -4.85
C LYS A 195 -35.09 -15.58 -5.63
N LYS A 196 -34.72 -16.83 -5.99
CA LYS A 196 -35.56 -17.81 -6.67
C LYS A 196 -35.47 -19.16 -5.96
N GLY A 197 -36.32 -19.37 -4.95
CA GLY A 197 -36.25 -20.59 -4.13
C GLY A 197 -34.95 -20.66 -3.31
N ASP A 198 -34.09 -21.65 -3.60
CA ASP A 198 -32.82 -21.94 -2.93
C ASP A 198 -31.58 -21.33 -3.60
N TYR A 199 -31.79 -20.45 -4.59
CA TYR A 199 -30.72 -19.76 -5.32
C TYR A 199 -31.06 -18.29 -5.59
N TYR A 200 -30.07 -17.55 -6.05
CA TYR A 200 -30.20 -16.18 -6.53
C TYR A 200 -29.82 -16.09 -8.01
N ILE A 201 -30.47 -15.17 -8.73
CA ILE A 201 -30.11 -14.78 -10.08
C ILE A 201 -29.44 -13.40 -10.00
N ILE A 202 -28.16 -13.33 -10.38
CA ILE A 202 -27.41 -12.07 -10.39
C ILE A 202 -27.40 -11.48 -11.79
N ASN A 203 -27.76 -10.19 -11.88
CA ASN A 203 -27.72 -9.40 -13.11
C ASN A 203 -27.05 -8.05 -12.84
N GLY A 204 -26.13 -7.62 -13.72
CA GLY A 204 -25.44 -6.34 -13.63
C GLY A 204 -24.06 -6.35 -14.23
N SER A 205 -23.33 -5.25 -14.03
CA SER A 205 -21.95 -5.11 -14.51
C SER A 205 -21.11 -4.41 -13.48
N LYS A 206 -19.91 -4.94 -13.27
CA LYS A 206 -18.87 -4.37 -12.43
C LYS A 206 -17.77 -3.77 -13.29
N MET A 207 -17.07 -2.77 -12.78
CA MET A 207 -16.01 -2.08 -13.51
C MET A 207 -14.78 -1.89 -12.62
N TRP A 208 -13.61 -1.82 -13.26
CA TRP A 208 -12.32 -1.66 -12.59
C TRP A 208 -11.92 -2.85 -11.70
N ILE A 209 -12.35 -4.08 -12.09
CA ILE A 209 -12.11 -5.26 -11.27
C ILE A 209 -10.69 -5.78 -11.48
N SER A 210 -9.89 -5.65 -10.43
CA SER A 210 -8.49 -6.11 -10.43
C SER A 210 -8.42 -7.64 -10.45
N LEU A 211 -7.39 -8.17 -11.13
CA LEU A 211 -7.11 -9.60 -11.28
C LEU A 211 -8.20 -10.39 -11.99
N ALA A 212 -9.26 -9.76 -12.52
CA ALA A 212 -10.41 -10.48 -13.07
C ALA A 212 -10.07 -11.34 -14.30
N GLU A 213 -9.03 -11.00 -15.08
CA GLU A 213 -8.57 -11.81 -16.21
C GLU A 213 -8.15 -13.22 -15.76
N ASP A 214 -7.51 -13.33 -14.60
CA ASP A 214 -6.87 -14.55 -14.08
C ASP A 214 -7.59 -15.16 -12.87
N ALA A 215 -8.58 -14.46 -12.30
CA ALA A 215 -9.29 -14.90 -11.10
C ALA A 215 -10.09 -16.18 -11.32
N GLY A 216 -10.01 -17.11 -10.37
CA GLY A 216 -10.83 -18.32 -10.30
C GLY A 216 -12.08 -18.17 -9.45
N VAL A 217 -12.12 -17.14 -8.56
CA VAL A 217 -13.25 -16.85 -7.68
C VAL A 217 -13.52 -15.35 -7.60
N PHE A 218 -14.81 -14.96 -7.57
CA PHE A 218 -15.26 -13.58 -7.53
C PHE A 218 -16.15 -13.34 -6.31
N PHE A 219 -15.87 -12.30 -5.55
CA PHE A 219 -16.72 -11.81 -4.47
C PHE A 219 -17.61 -10.70 -5.00
N VAL A 220 -18.89 -10.99 -5.24
CA VAL A 220 -19.81 -10.10 -5.96
C VAL A 220 -20.74 -9.40 -4.98
N MET A 221 -20.60 -8.07 -4.89
CA MET A 221 -21.54 -7.24 -4.15
C MET A 221 -22.76 -6.94 -5.01
N ALA A 222 -23.93 -7.49 -4.65
CA ALA A 222 -25.20 -7.29 -5.35
C ALA A 222 -26.32 -6.95 -4.37
N ASN A 223 -27.28 -6.14 -4.81
CA ASN A 223 -28.40 -5.72 -3.97
C ASN A 223 -29.55 -6.71 -4.07
N THR A 224 -29.90 -7.36 -2.96
CA THR A 224 -30.99 -8.33 -2.85
C THR A 224 -32.33 -7.68 -2.52
N ASP A 225 -32.31 -6.45 -1.94
CA ASP A 225 -33.50 -5.67 -1.63
C ASP A 225 -33.23 -4.17 -1.81
N PRO A 226 -33.61 -3.62 -2.98
CA PRO A 226 -33.39 -2.19 -3.26
C PRO A 226 -34.13 -1.23 -2.35
N SER A 227 -35.24 -1.67 -1.75
CA SER A 227 -36.03 -0.81 -0.85
C SER A 227 -35.26 -0.45 0.42
N LEU A 228 -34.27 -1.28 0.79
CA LEU A 228 -33.35 -1.07 1.92
C LEU A 228 -32.11 -0.24 1.56
N GLY A 229 -31.99 0.22 0.29
CA GLY A 229 -30.81 0.93 -0.19
C GLY A 229 -29.54 0.11 -0.02
N TYR A 230 -28.47 0.69 0.56
CA TYR A 230 -27.20 0.00 0.79
C TYR A 230 -27.29 -1.19 1.77
N ARG A 231 -28.32 -1.22 2.62
CA ARG A 231 -28.57 -2.33 3.57
C ARG A 231 -29.12 -3.58 2.89
N GLY A 232 -29.52 -3.50 1.63
CA GLY A 232 -29.87 -4.66 0.80
C GLY A 232 -28.67 -5.32 0.12
N ILE A 233 -27.47 -4.76 0.23
CA ILE A 233 -26.26 -5.31 -0.42
C ILE A 233 -25.80 -6.58 0.29
N THR A 234 -25.64 -7.65 -0.50
CA THR A 234 -25.19 -8.97 -0.07
C THR A 234 -23.93 -9.33 -0.84
N CYS A 235 -23.01 -10.10 -0.23
CA CYS A 235 -21.81 -10.61 -0.88
C CYS A 235 -22.04 -12.05 -1.32
N PHE A 236 -21.73 -12.35 -2.59
CA PHE A 236 -21.85 -13.68 -3.18
C PHE A 236 -20.49 -14.19 -3.63
N ILE A 237 -20.24 -15.49 -3.44
CA ILE A 237 -19.07 -16.19 -3.98
C ILE A 237 -19.50 -16.79 -5.33
N VAL A 238 -18.81 -16.40 -6.40
CA VAL A 238 -19.09 -16.88 -7.75
C VAL A 238 -17.79 -17.46 -8.35
N ASP A 239 -17.81 -18.73 -8.72
CA ASP A 239 -16.69 -19.37 -9.41
C ASP A 239 -16.59 -18.90 -10.86
N ARG A 240 -15.35 -18.86 -11.39
CA ARG A 240 -15.03 -18.40 -12.76
C ARG A 240 -15.91 -19.01 -13.85
N ASN A 241 -16.17 -20.31 -13.76
CA ASN A 241 -16.86 -21.08 -14.79
C ASN A 241 -18.38 -21.06 -14.62
N THR A 242 -18.93 -20.20 -13.77
CA THR A 242 -20.39 -20.06 -13.61
C THR A 242 -20.99 -19.48 -14.88
N GLU A 243 -22.01 -20.13 -15.43
CA GLU A 243 -22.72 -19.68 -16.63
C GLU A 243 -23.26 -18.26 -16.43
N GLY A 244 -23.11 -17.41 -17.46
CA GLY A 244 -23.53 -16.01 -17.42
C GLY A 244 -22.52 -15.03 -16.81
N LEU A 245 -21.38 -15.53 -16.24
CA LEU A 245 -20.28 -14.67 -15.82
C LEU A 245 -19.35 -14.41 -17.01
N HIS A 246 -19.17 -13.14 -17.36
CA HIS A 246 -18.31 -12.71 -18.47
C HIS A 246 -17.29 -11.68 -17.99
N VAL A 247 -16.01 -12.01 -18.15
CA VAL A 247 -14.91 -11.08 -17.95
C VAL A 247 -14.61 -10.42 -19.28
N GLY A 248 -14.75 -9.08 -19.31
CA GLY A 248 -14.49 -8.30 -20.51
C GLY A 248 -13.01 -8.04 -20.76
N LYS A 249 -12.72 -7.33 -21.85
CA LYS A 249 -11.36 -6.95 -22.22
C LYS A 249 -10.73 -6.08 -21.11
N LYS A 250 -9.48 -6.38 -20.76
CA LYS A 250 -8.74 -5.57 -19.78
C LYS A 250 -8.49 -4.16 -20.28
N GLU A 251 -8.47 -3.23 -19.34
CA GLU A 251 -8.20 -1.81 -19.57
C GLU A 251 -6.72 -1.57 -19.89
N ASP A 252 -6.46 -0.71 -20.87
CA ASP A 252 -5.12 -0.19 -21.13
C ASP A 252 -4.84 0.99 -20.19
N LYS A 253 -3.93 0.78 -19.23
CA LYS A 253 -3.72 1.68 -18.10
C LYS A 253 -2.41 2.46 -18.23
N LEU A 254 -2.36 3.60 -17.55
CA LEU A 254 -1.15 4.42 -17.40
C LEU A 254 -0.03 3.65 -16.70
N GLY A 255 -0.33 3.03 -15.57
CA GLY A 255 0.60 2.28 -14.71
C GLY A 255 -0.03 1.02 -14.16
N ILE A 256 0.73 0.25 -13.35
CA ILE A 256 0.33 -1.07 -12.83
C ILE A 256 -0.15 -1.96 -13.99
N ARG A 257 0.50 -1.84 -15.13
CA ARG A 257 0.02 -2.41 -16.40
C ARG A 257 0.00 -3.93 -16.40
N ALA A 258 0.94 -4.56 -15.68
CA ALA A 258 1.02 -6.02 -15.58
C ALA A 258 -0.15 -6.66 -14.82
N SER A 259 -0.79 -5.94 -13.88
CA SER A 259 -2.00 -6.41 -13.20
C SER A 259 -3.22 -6.14 -14.07
N SER A 260 -4.05 -7.16 -14.31
CA SER A 260 -5.28 -7.00 -15.09
C SER A 260 -6.32 -6.17 -14.33
N THR A 261 -7.12 -5.42 -15.07
CA THR A 261 -8.25 -4.64 -14.57
C THR A 261 -9.35 -4.72 -15.62
N CYS A 262 -10.46 -5.39 -15.33
CA CYS A 262 -11.49 -5.69 -16.33
C CYS A 262 -12.88 -5.25 -15.88
N PRO A 263 -13.80 -4.96 -16.82
CA PRO A 263 -15.22 -5.04 -16.55
C PRO A 263 -15.64 -6.51 -16.38
N VAL A 264 -16.59 -6.77 -15.49
CA VAL A 264 -17.19 -8.09 -15.28
C VAL A 264 -18.71 -7.97 -15.37
N THR A 265 -19.32 -8.75 -16.26
CA THR A 265 -20.77 -8.75 -16.49
C THR A 265 -21.39 -10.05 -15.98
N PHE A 266 -22.53 -9.92 -15.34
CA PHE A 266 -23.37 -11.01 -14.86
C PHE A 266 -24.69 -10.98 -15.63
N ASP A 267 -24.93 -12.01 -16.44
CA ASP A 267 -26.14 -12.19 -17.22
C ASP A 267 -26.85 -13.45 -16.75
N ASN A 268 -27.89 -13.28 -15.94
CA ASN A 268 -28.65 -14.34 -15.33
C ASN A 268 -27.82 -15.39 -14.57
N VAL A 269 -26.74 -14.94 -13.90
CA VAL A 269 -25.82 -15.81 -13.15
C VAL A 269 -26.58 -16.46 -12.00
N LYS A 270 -26.70 -17.78 -12.03
CA LYS A 270 -27.34 -18.58 -10.98
C LYS A 270 -26.35 -18.91 -9.86
N VAL A 271 -26.66 -18.46 -8.64
CA VAL A 271 -25.80 -18.65 -7.47
C VAL A 271 -26.60 -19.33 -6.35
N PRO A 272 -26.18 -20.48 -5.83
CA PRO A 272 -26.83 -21.15 -4.70
C PRO A 272 -26.83 -20.26 -3.45
N GLU A 273 -27.86 -20.41 -2.59
CA GLU A 273 -27.90 -19.67 -1.31
C GLU A 273 -26.70 -20.00 -0.40
N SER A 274 -26.14 -21.22 -0.52
CA SER A 274 -24.91 -21.63 0.18
C SER A 274 -23.65 -20.82 -0.20
N ASN A 275 -23.67 -20.12 -1.34
CA ASN A 275 -22.60 -19.26 -1.79
C ASN A 275 -22.77 -17.78 -1.37
N ILE A 276 -23.72 -17.48 -0.48
CA ILE A 276 -23.73 -16.20 0.22
C ILE A 276 -22.57 -16.20 1.20
N LEU A 277 -21.70 -15.19 1.10
CA LEU A 277 -20.66 -14.96 2.10
C LEU A 277 -21.27 -14.22 3.30
N GLY A 278 -21.23 -14.84 4.46
CA GLY A 278 -21.82 -14.28 5.68
C GLY A 278 -23.36 -14.24 5.65
N GLN A 279 -23.96 -13.06 5.81
CA GLN A 279 -25.40 -12.86 5.94
C GLN A 279 -25.98 -11.95 4.85
N VAL A 280 -27.22 -12.21 4.44
CA VAL A 280 -27.98 -11.35 3.54
C VAL A 280 -28.06 -9.92 4.09
N GLY A 281 -27.84 -8.92 3.23
CA GLY A 281 -27.92 -7.51 3.59
C GLY A 281 -26.74 -6.96 4.41
N GLN A 282 -25.68 -7.76 4.64
CA GLN A 282 -24.50 -7.33 5.38
C GLN A 282 -23.28 -7.04 4.49
N GLY A 283 -23.39 -7.23 3.18
CA GLY A 283 -22.29 -7.08 2.24
C GLY A 283 -21.59 -5.71 2.30
N TYR A 284 -22.36 -4.64 2.56
CA TYR A 284 -21.77 -3.31 2.71
C TYR A 284 -20.82 -3.19 3.89
N LYS A 285 -21.12 -3.87 5.03
CA LYS A 285 -20.22 -3.90 6.20
C LYS A 285 -18.94 -4.68 5.89
N TYR A 286 -19.09 -5.78 5.14
CA TYR A 286 -17.93 -6.58 4.74
C TYR A 286 -17.02 -5.79 3.83
N ALA A 287 -17.58 -5.09 2.84
CA ALA A 287 -16.80 -4.21 1.97
C ALA A 287 -16.06 -3.12 2.76
N ILE A 288 -16.72 -2.42 3.69
CA ILE A 288 -16.05 -1.41 4.54
C ILE A 288 -14.93 -2.04 5.37
N GLY A 289 -15.19 -3.21 5.98
CA GLY A 289 -14.19 -3.91 6.80
C GLY A 289 -12.93 -4.24 6.02
N MET A 290 -13.09 -4.81 4.82
CA MET A 290 -11.97 -5.16 3.94
C MET A 290 -11.21 -3.94 3.45
N LEU A 291 -11.92 -2.87 3.03
CA LEU A 291 -11.27 -1.64 2.58
C LEU A 291 -10.42 -0.96 3.67
N ASN A 292 -10.72 -1.16 4.96
CA ASN A 292 -9.89 -0.60 6.02
C ASN A 292 -8.52 -1.28 6.12
N THR A 293 -8.46 -2.61 5.95
CA THR A 293 -7.19 -3.36 5.91
C THR A 293 -6.47 -3.16 4.57
N GLY A 294 -7.19 -3.16 3.46
CA GLY A 294 -6.65 -2.90 2.12
C GLY A 294 -5.96 -1.53 2.01
N ARG A 295 -6.49 -0.49 2.68
CA ARG A 295 -5.82 0.84 2.74
C ARG A 295 -4.41 0.77 3.31
N ILE A 296 -4.17 -0.07 4.31
CA ILE A 296 -2.84 -0.26 4.90
C ILE A 296 -1.93 -1.00 3.91
N GLY A 297 -2.47 -2.00 3.21
CA GLY A 297 -1.76 -2.73 2.15
C GLY A 297 -1.35 -1.80 1.00
N ILE A 298 -2.27 -0.92 0.53
CA ILE A 298 -1.95 0.07 -0.49
C ILE A 298 -0.93 1.12 0.02
N ALA A 299 -1.00 1.50 1.29
CA ALA A 299 0.04 2.35 1.88
C ALA A 299 1.42 1.69 1.80
N ALA A 300 1.53 0.41 2.13
CA ALA A 300 2.78 -0.36 2.01
C ALA A 300 3.26 -0.46 0.55
N GLN A 301 2.34 -0.70 -0.40
CA GLN A 301 2.66 -0.74 -1.82
C GLN A 301 3.22 0.62 -2.32
N MET A 302 2.57 1.72 -1.98
CA MET A 302 3.03 3.06 -2.38
C MET A 302 4.35 3.43 -1.70
N LEU A 303 4.53 3.04 -0.45
CA LEU A 303 5.78 3.20 0.28
C LEU A 303 6.94 2.43 -0.38
N GLY A 304 6.73 1.15 -0.67
CA GLY A 304 7.71 0.30 -1.33
C GLY A 304 8.09 0.83 -2.73
N LEU A 305 7.09 1.20 -3.53
CA LEU A 305 7.27 1.84 -4.83
C LEU A 305 8.15 3.09 -4.74
N ALA A 306 7.84 3.99 -3.81
CA ALA A 306 8.58 5.23 -3.62
C ALA A 306 10.02 4.96 -3.14
N GLN A 307 10.19 4.03 -2.21
CA GLN A 307 11.50 3.60 -1.72
C GLN A 307 12.33 2.97 -2.85
N GLY A 308 11.77 2.06 -3.63
CA GLY A 308 12.47 1.43 -4.76
C GLY A 308 12.91 2.42 -5.84
N CYS A 309 12.08 3.43 -6.12
CA CYS A 309 12.43 4.53 -7.01
C CYS A 309 13.59 5.35 -6.46
N PHE A 310 13.53 5.72 -5.18
CA PHE A 310 14.57 6.48 -4.47
C PHE A 310 15.90 5.72 -4.40
N ASP A 311 15.87 4.43 -4.04
CA ASP A 311 17.05 3.58 -3.91
C ASP A 311 17.80 3.38 -5.23
N ARG A 312 17.10 3.45 -6.37
CA ARG A 312 17.73 3.40 -7.70
C ARG A 312 18.27 4.74 -8.15
N THR A 313 17.69 5.83 -7.68
CA THR A 313 18.02 7.19 -8.13
C THR A 313 19.20 7.78 -7.38
N VAL A 314 19.26 7.63 -6.05
CA VAL A 314 20.33 8.26 -5.24
C VAL A 314 21.74 7.78 -5.63
N PRO A 315 22.01 6.48 -5.84
CA PRO A 315 23.31 6.03 -6.35
C PRO A 315 23.68 6.67 -7.69
N TYR A 316 22.74 6.74 -8.63
CA TYR A 316 22.96 7.42 -9.91
C TYR A 316 23.42 8.87 -9.73
N THR A 317 22.80 9.64 -8.81
CA THR A 317 23.21 11.04 -8.55
C THR A 317 24.62 11.17 -7.98
N LYS A 318 25.12 10.13 -7.30
CA LYS A 318 26.50 10.06 -6.79
C LYS A 318 27.52 9.73 -7.88
N GLU A 319 27.11 8.95 -8.87
CA GLU A 319 27.98 8.54 -9.98
C GLU A 319 28.02 9.59 -11.11
N ARG A 320 26.89 10.26 -11.37
CA ARG A 320 26.76 11.23 -12.45
C ARG A 320 27.52 12.50 -12.13
N VAL A 321 28.51 12.85 -12.97
CA VAL A 321 29.33 14.06 -12.82
C VAL A 321 28.86 15.14 -13.80
N GLN A 322 28.60 16.34 -13.29
CA GLN A 322 28.33 17.56 -14.05
C GLN A 322 29.03 18.75 -13.37
N PHE A 323 29.50 19.72 -14.14
CA PHE A 323 30.23 20.89 -13.63
C PHE A 323 31.41 20.50 -12.71
N GLY A 324 32.10 19.37 -12.99
CA GLY A 324 33.28 18.91 -12.29
C GLY A 324 33.06 18.23 -10.95
N LYS A 325 31.81 17.94 -10.56
CA LYS A 325 31.48 17.20 -9.32
C LYS A 325 30.25 16.32 -9.49
N SER A 326 30.02 15.39 -8.57
CA SER A 326 28.82 14.57 -8.62
C SER A 326 27.54 15.42 -8.49
N VAL A 327 26.45 14.97 -9.13
CA VAL A 327 25.16 15.67 -9.03
C VAL A 327 24.69 15.74 -7.59
N PHE A 328 24.97 14.71 -6.80
CA PHE A 328 24.67 14.66 -5.37
C PHE A 328 25.37 15.78 -4.57
N ASP A 329 26.57 16.24 -4.97
CA ASP A 329 27.36 17.22 -4.21
C ASP A 329 26.89 18.66 -4.38
N PHE A 330 25.86 18.90 -5.18
CA PHE A 330 25.19 20.20 -5.20
C PHE A 330 24.29 20.33 -3.97
N GLN A 331 24.47 21.39 -3.18
CA GLN A 331 23.71 21.60 -1.94
C GLN A 331 22.18 21.56 -2.17
N GLY A 332 21.70 22.18 -3.28
CA GLY A 332 20.29 22.15 -3.63
C GLY A 332 19.78 20.73 -3.92
N MET A 333 20.63 19.83 -4.44
CA MET A 333 20.28 18.43 -4.64
C MET A 333 20.23 17.69 -3.30
N GLN A 334 21.24 17.87 -2.45
CA GLN A 334 21.30 17.26 -1.11
C GLN A 334 20.07 17.61 -0.28
N HIS A 335 19.63 18.89 -0.31
CA HIS A 335 18.44 19.33 0.42
C HIS A 335 17.16 18.64 -0.08
N GLN A 336 16.99 18.51 -1.39
CA GLN A 336 15.82 17.83 -1.97
C GLN A 336 15.81 16.33 -1.62
N ILE A 337 16.96 15.65 -1.74
CA ILE A 337 17.10 14.23 -1.38
C ILE A 337 16.79 14.03 0.12
N ALA A 338 17.34 14.87 1.00
CA ALA A 338 17.09 14.81 2.44
C ALA A 338 15.61 15.04 2.78
N GLN A 339 14.94 15.97 2.09
CA GLN A 339 13.50 16.23 2.26
C GLN A 339 12.67 14.99 1.89
N VAL A 340 12.95 14.39 0.73
CA VAL A 340 12.24 13.17 0.28
C VAL A 340 12.49 12.01 1.22
N ALA A 341 13.75 11.79 1.65
CA ALA A 341 14.08 10.74 2.62
C ALA A 341 13.32 10.90 3.95
N THR A 342 13.17 12.14 4.44
CA THR A 342 12.39 12.44 5.65
C THR A 342 10.90 12.10 5.46
N GLN A 343 10.33 12.38 4.29
CA GLN A 343 8.93 12.07 4.00
C GLN A 343 8.69 10.56 3.83
N LEU A 344 9.63 9.85 3.21
CA LEU A 344 9.60 8.38 3.12
C LEU A 344 9.58 7.74 4.51
N GLU A 345 10.42 8.24 5.41
CA GLU A 345 10.46 7.76 6.80
C GLU A 345 9.14 8.05 7.54
N ALA A 346 8.60 9.26 7.42
CA ALA A 346 7.30 9.59 8.00
C ALA A 346 6.16 8.72 7.45
N ALA A 347 6.17 8.44 6.14
CA ALA A 347 5.21 7.56 5.48
C ALA A 347 5.30 6.12 6.01
N ARG A 348 6.52 5.61 6.21
CA ARG A 348 6.77 4.28 6.81
C ARG A 348 6.23 4.19 8.22
N LEU A 349 6.52 5.16 9.06
CA LEU A 349 6.04 5.18 10.44
C LEU A 349 4.51 5.22 10.52
N LEU A 350 3.82 5.99 9.68
CA LEU A 350 2.36 6.00 9.61
C LEU A 350 1.81 4.64 9.18
N THR A 351 2.41 4.01 8.15
CA THR A 351 1.99 2.72 7.64
C THR A 351 2.17 1.62 8.68
N TYR A 352 3.34 1.55 9.30
CA TYR A 352 3.64 0.54 10.31
C TYR A 352 2.80 0.72 11.56
N ASN A 353 2.56 1.96 12.00
CA ASN A 353 1.66 2.23 13.12
C ASN A 353 0.23 1.73 12.83
N ALA A 354 -0.31 2.02 11.64
CA ALA A 354 -1.63 1.55 11.25
C ALA A 354 -1.71 0.01 11.21
N ALA A 355 -0.66 -0.65 10.70
CA ALA A 355 -0.57 -2.11 10.64
C ALA A 355 -0.51 -2.74 12.04
N ARG A 356 0.35 -2.25 12.93
CA ARG A 356 0.46 -2.75 14.31
C ARG A 356 -0.84 -2.53 15.11
N LEU A 357 -1.53 -1.41 14.89
CA LEU A 357 -2.85 -1.19 15.49
C LEU A 357 -3.87 -2.21 15.00
N ALA A 358 -3.90 -2.50 13.69
CA ALA A 358 -4.82 -3.50 13.13
C ALA A 358 -4.58 -4.89 13.70
N GLU A 359 -3.32 -5.31 13.91
CA GLU A 359 -2.97 -6.60 14.55
C GLU A 359 -3.52 -6.72 15.98
N THR A 360 -3.55 -5.64 16.73
CA THR A 360 -4.07 -5.65 18.11
C THR A 360 -5.61 -5.71 18.18
N GLY A 361 -6.30 -5.76 17.03
CA GLY A 361 -7.77 -5.69 16.96
C GLY A 361 -8.34 -4.32 17.31
N ARG A 362 -7.52 -3.29 17.47
CA ARG A 362 -7.95 -1.92 17.76
C ARG A 362 -8.48 -1.24 16.48
N PRO A 363 -9.49 -0.36 16.58
CA PRO A 363 -9.94 0.43 15.45
C PRO A 363 -8.77 1.27 14.88
N ALA A 364 -8.43 1.07 13.61
CA ALA A 364 -7.33 1.75 12.93
C ALA A 364 -7.79 2.48 11.66
N ILE A 365 -9.07 2.83 11.55
CA ILE A 365 -9.67 3.41 10.33
C ILE A 365 -9.07 4.78 10.01
N LYS A 366 -8.89 5.62 11.03
CA LYS A 366 -8.29 6.96 10.89
C LYS A 366 -6.82 6.83 10.48
N GLU A 367 -6.05 6.00 11.17
CA GLU A 367 -4.63 5.77 10.93
C GLU A 367 -4.40 5.12 9.56
N ALA A 368 -5.21 4.16 9.16
CA ALA A 368 -5.18 3.55 7.82
C ALA A 368 -5.44 4.58 6.71
N SER A 369 -6.42 5.47 6.93
CA SER A 369 -6.73 6.55 6.00
C SER A 369 -5.59 7.58 5.91
N MET A 370 -4.96 7.93 7.06
CA MET A 370 -3.80 8.81 7.10
C MET A 370 -2.60 8.19 6.39
N ALA A 371 -2.29 6.92 6.66
CA ALA A 371 -1.22 6.19 6.01
C ALA A 371 -1.40 6.16 4.50
N LYS A 372 -2.57 5.72 4.01
CA LYS A 372 -2.88 5.60 2.58
C LYS A 372 -2.83 6.95 1.86
N TYR A 373 -3.40 7.98 2.44
CA TYR A 373 -3.35 9.32 1.88
C TYR A 373 -1.91 9.82 1.78
N PHE A 374 -1.18 9.82 2.89
CA PHE A 374 0.15 10.40 2.96
C PHE A 374 1.17 9.65 2.09
N THR A 375 1.15 8.31 2.09
CA THR A 375 2.05 7.51 1.23
C THR A 375 1.81 7.72 -0.25
N ALA A 376 0.55 7.89 -0.69
CA ALA A 376 0.22 8.19 -2.08
C ALA A 376 0.78 9.56 -2.53
N GLU A 377 0.70 10.57 -1.66
CA GLU A 377 1.30 11.90 -1.91
C GLU A 377 2.83 11.83 -1.95
N VAL A 378 3.44 11.12 -0.98
CA VAL A 378 4.90 10.94 -0.92
C VAL A 378 5.40 10.15 -2.13
N ALA A 379 4.69 9.11 -2.58
CA ALA A 379 5.05 8.35 -3.77
C ALA A 379 5.01 9.23 -5.03
N THR A 380 3.98 10.05 -5.17
CA THR A 380 3.87 11.00 -6.30
C THR A 380 5.01 12.01 -6.30
N LEU A 381 5.33 12.59 -5.15
CA LEU A 381 6.45 13.53 -5.01
C LEU A 381 7.80 12.86 -5.30
N THR A 382 8.05 11.70 -4.66
CA THR A 382 9.32 10.97 -4.78
C THR A 382 9.61 10.60 -6.21
N THR A 383 8.65 9.96 -6.91
CA THR A 383 8.85 9.50 -8.29
C THR A 383 9.04 10.67 -9.26
N SER A 384 8.32 11.78 -9.07
CA SER A 384 8.53 13.01 -9.85
C SER A 384 9.93 13.58 -9.64
N LYS A 385 10.38 13.70 -8.38
CA LYS A 385 11.72 14.20 -8.05
C LYS A 385 12.82 13.29 -8.56
N CYS A 386 12.65 11.98 -8.47
CA CYS A 386 13.63 11.02 -9.00
C CYS A 386 13.84 11.17 -10.51
N ILE A 387 12.79 11.37 -11.30
CA ILE A 387 12.91 11.67 -12.73
C ILE A 387 13.71 12.97 -12.93
N GLU A 388 13.36 14.05 -12.21
CA GLU A 388 14.06 15.33 -12.30
C GLU A 388 15.55 15.22 -11.97
N TRP A 389 15.90 14.48 -10.91
CA TRP A 389 17.28 14.29 -10.48
C TRP A 389 18.14 13.48 -11.45
N MET A 390 17.53 12.54 -12.17
CA MET A 390 18.20 11.77 -13.22
C MET A 390 18.20 12.49 -14.57
N GLY A 391 17.40 13.54 -14.74
CA GLY A 391 17.29 14.30 -15.97
C GLY A 391 16.79 13.46 -17.15
N GLY A 392 17.34 13.66 -18.34
CA GLY A 392 16.91 12.96 -19.55
C GLY A 392 16.94 11.43 -19.43
N VAL A 393 17.86 10.88 -18.67
CA VAL A 393 17.95 9.42 -18.41
C VAL A 393 16.74 8.92 -17.64
N GLY A 394 16.30 9.65 -16.61
CA GLY A 394 15.12 9.30 -15.82
C GLY A 394 13.79 9.36 -16.59
N PHE A 395 13.80 10.07 -17.75
CA PHE A 395 12.64 10.22 -18.63
C PHE A 395 12.57 9.14 -19.73
N THR A 396 13.55 8.23 -19.78
CA THR A 396 13.61 7.15 -20.76
C THR A 396 13.30 5.81 -20.13
N LYS A 397 12.85 4.83 -20.94
CA LYS A 397 12.56 3.46 -20.50
C LYS A 397 13.82 2.62 -20.18
N ASN A 398 15.02 3.15 -20.42
CA ASN A 398 16.28 2.45 -20.10
C ASN A 398 16.48 2.27 -18.58
N TYR A 399 15.84 3.12 -17.79
CA TYR A 399 15.78 3.03 -16.33
C TYR A 399 14.30 2.96 -15.90
N PRO A 400 13.95 2.14 -14.90
CA PRO A 400 12.54 1.93 -14.53
C PRO A 400 11.91 3.11 -13.76
N ILE A 401 12.56 4.27 -13.70
CA ILE A 401 12.10 5.42 -12.90
C ILE A 401 10.81 5.98 -13.46
N GLU A 402 10.67 6.07 -14.79
CA GLU A 402 9.44 6.52 -15.44
C GLU A 402 8.26 5.56 -15.17
N LYS A 403 8.54 4.23 -15.02
CA LYS A 403 7.52 3.24 -14.67
C LYS A 403 6.99 3.48 -13.25
N TYR A 404 7.86 3.72 -12.27
CA TYR A 404 7.42 4.07 -10.92
C TYR A 404 6.54 5.32 -10.89
N TYR A 405 6.86 6.33 -11.71
CA TYR A 405 6.05 7.55 -11.83
C TYR A 405 4.65 7.25 -12.43
N ARG A 406 4.55 6.38 -13.44
CA ARG A 406 3.26 5.96 -13.98
C ARG A 406 2.47 5.12 -12.97
N ASP A 407 3.13 4.20 -12.31
CA ASP A 407 2.53 3.27 -11.36
C ASP A 407 2.00 3.97 -10.10
N CYS A 408 2.71 4.98 -9.57
CA CYS A 408 2.32 5.64 -8.33
C CYS A 408 0.97 6.37 -8.43
N LYS A 409 0.55 6.74 -9.64
CA LYS A 409 -0.67 7.53 -9.83
C LYS A 409 -1.93 6.84 -9.33
N ILE A 410 -1.99 5.52 -9.42
CA ILE A 410 -3.14 4.76 -8.94
C ILE A 410 -3.35 4.90 -7.42
N GLY A 411 -2.29 5.11 -6.66
CA GLY A 411 -2.34 5.27 -5.20
C GLY A 411 -3.26 6.39 -4.73
N THR A 412 -3.49 7.41 -5.52
CA THR A 412 -4.44 8.50 -5.20
C THR A 412 -5.88 8.20 -5.61
N ILE A 413 -6.15 7.06 -6.27
CA ILE A 413 -7.43 6.73 -6.91
C ILE A 413 -8.13 5.56 -6.24
N TYR A 414 -7.54 4.36 -6.26
CA TYR A 414 -8.20 3.12 -5.82
C TYR A 414 -8.17 2.95 -4.29
N GLU A 415 -8.90 1.95 -3.77
CA GLU A 415 -9.10 1.70 -2.33
C GLU A 415 -9.61 2.95 -1.57
N GLY A 416 -10.39 3.76 -2.29
CA GLY A 416 -10.84 5.09 -1.86
C GLY A 416 -9.86 6.19 -2.26
N THR A 417 -10.35 7.17 -3.01
CA THR A 417 -9.54 8.31 -3.47
C THR A 417 -8.92 9.10 -2.31
N SER A 418 -7.90 9.92 -2.59
CA SER A 418 -7.33 10.86 -1.59
C SER A 418 -8.42 11.71 -0.92
N ASN A 419 -9.46 12.13 -1.66
CA ASN A 419 -10.59 12.88 -1.10
C ASN A 419 -11.42 12.03 -0.12
N ILE A 420 -11.65 10.75 -0.41
CA ILE A 420 -12.35 9.83 0.50
C ILE A 420 -11.53 9.60 1.78
N GLN A 421 -10.21 9.48 1.67
CA GLN A 421 -9.35 9.36 2.85
C GLN A 421 -9.44 10.61 3.72
N LEU A 422 -9.31 11.80 3.12
CA LEU A 422 -9.42 13.08 3.84
C LEU A 422 -10.79 13.26 4.50
N SER A 423 -11.88 12.89 3.79
CA SER A 423 -13.24 12.93 4.36
C SER A 423 -13.39 11.97 5.55
N THR A 424 -12.77 10.79 5.46
CA THR A 424 -12.77 9.81 6.56
C THR A 424 -12.02 10.38 7.77
N ILE A 425 -10.81 10.92 7.57
CA ILE A 425 -10.02 11.55 8.64
C ILE A 425 -10.79 12.69 9.29
N ALA A 426 -11.37 13.60 8.49
CA ALA A 426 -12.14 14.75 8.97
C ALA A 426 -13.34 14.31 9.82
N LYS A 427 -14.02 13.22 9.43
CA LYS A 427 -15.14 12.66 10.20
C LYS A 427 -14.71 12.19 11.60
N PHE A 428 -13.54 11.55 11.73
CA PHE A 428 -13.01 11.15 13.02
C PHE A 428 -12.60 12.35 13.87
N LEU A 429 -11.92 13.34 13.27
CA LEU A 429 -11.56 14.57 13.96
C LEU A 429 -12.79 15.31 14.51
N ALA A 430 -13.89 15.39 13.73
CA ALA A 430 -15.14 16.01 14.20
C ALA A 430 -15.82 15.25 15.37
N GLN A 431 -15.41 14.02 15.65
CA GLN A 431 -15.89 13.25 16.80
C GLN A 431 -14.96 13.37 18.00
N GLU A 432 -13.69 13.76 17.79
CA GLU A 432 -12.68 13.92 18.84
C GLU A 432 -12.68 15.32 19.45
N TYR A 433 -13.11 16.32 18.67
CA TYR A 433 -13.19 17.74 19.06
C TYR A 433 -14.63 18.24 19.02
#